data_9e656b10869d80edd3fe137c23da8755
#
_entry.id   9e656b10869d80edd3fe137c23da8755
#
_cell.length_a   1.000
_cell.length_b   1.000
_cell.length_c   1.000
_cell.angle_alpha   90.00
_cell.angle_beta   90.00
_cell.angle_gamma   90.00
#
_symmetry.space_group_name_H-M   'P 1'
#
loop_
_entity.id
_entity.type
_entity.pdbx_description
1 polymer ?
#
loop_
_entity_poly.entity_id
_entity_poly.type
_entity_poly.pdbx_seq_one_letter_code
_entity_poly.pdbx_strand_id
1 'polypeptide(L)'
;KRVQDYSKEILKIIRSNTAPAVMGGRLQDYHENDLADVMPKLTVQERCKLYRILDTDMLSDIFEDTDEENAAEYLNEMDVKKAAAILSKMETDALADVLNKVEKTKKKILIDLLEPEVRRDVEMIASFDEDEIGRRMTTNYIVITDKLTVKQAMSSLIEQAAKNDNISTIFVVTEQQKFYGAINLKELII
;
A
#
# COMPACT_ATOMS: atom_id res chain seq x y z
N LYS A 1 -4.72 -22.78 -15.83
CA LYS A 1 -4.18 -21.64 -16.62
C LYS A 1 -2.72 -21.50 -16.21
N ARG A 2 -1.74 -21.59 -17.13
CA ARG A 2 -0.35 -21.21 -16.83
C ARG A 2 -0.39 -19.69 -16.58
N VAL A 3 -0.01 -19.27 -15.38
CA VAL A 3 0.33 -17.87 -15.12
C VAL A 3 1.55 -17.56 -15.98
N GLN A 4 1.48 -16.54 -16.80
CA GLN A 4 2.59 -16.15 -17.68
C GLN A 4 3.66 -15.54 -16.81
N ASP A 5 4.88 -16.10 -16.82
CA ASP A 5 6.02 -15.60 -16.05
C ASP A 5 6.72 -14.50 -16.86
N TYR A 6 6.53 -13.25 -16.47
CA TYR A 6 7.13 -12.08 -17.08
C TYR A 6 8.54 -11.75 -16.55
N SER A 7 9.06 -12.49 -15.57
CA SER A 7 10.34 -12.17 -14.90
C SER A 7 11.49 -11.96 -15.88
N LYS A 8 11.58 -12.76 -16.94
CA LYS A 8 12.67 -12.64 -17.93
C LYS A 8 12.58 -11.36 -18.76
N GLU A 9 11.36 -10.95 -19.09
CA GLU A 9 11.11 -9.72 -19.86
C GLU A 9 11.41 -8.49 -19.00
N ILE A 10 10.92 -8.47 -17.77
CA ILE A 10 11.16 -7.40 -16.80
C ILE A 10 12.65 -7.26 -16.51
N LEU A 11 13.38 -8.36 -16.23
CA LEU A 11 14.83 -8.33 -16.04
C LEU A 11 15.57 -7.78 -17.26
N LYS A 12 15.13 -8.13 -18.48
CA LYS A 12 15.72 -7.61 -19.71
C LYS A 12 15.51 -6.11 -19.85
N ILE A 13 14.34 -5.58 -19.47
CA ILE A 13 14.04 -4.14 -19.48
C ILE A 13 14.94 -3.44 -18.48
N ILE A 14 15.03 -3.92 -17.23
CA ILE A 14 15.83 -3.31 -16.15
C ILE A 14 17.32 -3.27 -16.50
N ARG A 15 17.83 -4.33 -17.12
CA ARG A 15 19.25 -4.48 -17.54
C ARG A 15 19.57 -3.81 -18.86
N SER A 16 18.57 -3.31 -19.56
CA SER A 16 18.79 -2.60 -20.82
C SER A 16 19.46 -1.24 -20.59
N ASN A 17 20.12 -0.73 -21.64
CA ASN A 17 20.70 0.62 -21.65
C ASN A 17 19.68 1.66 -22.12
N THR A 18 18.43 1.52 -21.72
CA THR A 18 17.33 2.41 -22.09
C THR A 18 17.29 3.63 -21.17
N ALA A 19 16.87 4.78 -21.69
CA ALA A 19 16.71 5.98 -20.86
C ALA A 19 15.71 5.73 -19.70
N PRO A 20 15.95 6.30 -18.50
CA PRO A 20 15.12 6.05 -17.30
C PRO A 20 13.62 6.26 -17.53
N ALA A 21 13.22 7.33 -18.21
CA ALA A 21 11.80 7.60 -18.48
C ALA A 21 11.13 6.53 -19.37
N VAL A 22 11.85 6.03 -20.38
CA VAL A 22 11.36 4.97 -21.26
C VAL A 22 11.30 3.63 -20.51
N MET A 23 12.27 3.38 -19.65
CA MET A 23 12.29 2.18 -18.79
C MET A 23 11.11 2.18 -17.83
N GLY A 24 10.87 3.30 -17.13
CA GLY A 24 9.72 3.47 -16.24
C GLY A 24 8.39 3.22 -16.96
N GLY A 25 8.20 3.86 -18.12
CA GLY A 25 6.98 3.66 -18.91
C GLY A 25 6.75 2.21 -19.35
N ARG A 26 7.81 1.47 -19.68
CA ARG A 26 7.69 0.03 -20.00
C ARG A 26 7.38 -0.85 -18.79
N LEU A 27 7.86 -0.48 -17.62
CA LEU A 27 7.61 -1.23 -16.39
C LEU A 27 6.18 -1.04 -15.87
N GLN A 28 5.55 0.10 -16.17
CA GLN A 28 4.14 0.37 -15.87
C GLN A 28 3.16 -0.53 -16.66
N ASP A 29 3.62 -1.21 -17.71
CA ASP A 29 2.79 -2.18 -18.44
C ASP A 29 2.65 -3.54 -17.72
N TYR A 30 3.42 -3.77 -16.63
CA TYR A 30 3.40 -5.00 -15.84
C TYR A 30 2.67 -4.77 -14.51
N HIS A 31 2.06 -5.85 -14.00
CA HIS A 31 1.42 -5.83 -12.69
C HIS A 31 2.46 -5.74 -11.57
N GLU A 32 2.12 -5.11 -10.47
CA GLU A 32 2.98 -4.90 -9.30
C GLU A 32 3.52 -6.22 -8.76
N ASN A 33 2.68 -7.26 -8.72
CA ASN A 33 3.06 -8.64 -8.36
C ASN A 33 4.21 -9.20 -9.22
N ASP A 34 4.18 -8.96 -10.54
CA ASP A 34 5.24 -9.44 -11.44
C ASP A 34 6.56 -8.71 -11.16
N LEU A 35 6.48 -7.44 -10.76
CA LEU A 35 7.63 -6.63 -10.37
C LEU A 35 8.16 -7.05 -9.00
N ALA A 36 7.30 -7.32 -8.03
CA ALA A 36 7.65 -7.83 -6.70
C ALA A 36 8.40 -9.17 -6.81
N ASP A 37 7.94 -10.09 -7.66
CA ASP A 37 8.59 -11.39 -7.94
C ASP A 37 10.00 -11.27 -8.54
N VAL A 38 10.30 -10.14 -9.16
CA VAL A 38 11.60 -9.87 -9.77
C VAL A 38 12.57 -9.20 -8.77
N MET A 39 12.08 -8.48 -7.78
CA MET A 39 12.90 -7.73 -6.81
C MET A 39 14.02 -8.58 -6.16
N PRO A 40 13.76 -9.82 -5.69
CA PRO A 40 14.82 -10.68 -5.10
C PRO A 40 15.88 -11.12 -6.12
N LYS A 41 15.58 -11.09 -7.43
CA LYS A 41 16.49 -11.49 -8.51
C LYS A 41 17.40 -10.35 -8.98
N LEU A 42 17.18 -9.13 -8.44
CA LEU A 42 17.95 -7.93 -8.75
C LEU A 42 19.11 -7.75 -7.79
N THR A 43 20.18 -7.16 -8.29
CA THR A 43 21.24 -6.61 -7.43
C THR A 43 20.77 -5.33 -6.73
N VAL A 44 21.41 -4.96 -5.62
CA VAL A 44 21.15 -3.69 -4.92
C VAL A 44 21.19 -2.49 -5.88
N GLN A 45 22.16 -2.49 -6.80
CA GLN A 45 22.29 -1.40 -7.78
C GLN A 45 21.12 -1.33 -8.75
N GLU A 46 20.62 -2.48 -9.19
CA GLU A 46 19.43 -2.57 -10.06
C GLU A 46 18.17 -2.11 -9.30
N ARG A 47 17.98 -2.52 -8.05
CA ARG A 47 16.89 -2.04 -7.18
C ARG A 47 16.97 -0.53 -6.93
N CYS A 48 18.15 -0.01 -6.58
CA CYS A 48 18.36 1.43 -6.41
C CYS A 48 18.05 2.24 -7.69
N LYS A 49 18.24 1.64 -8.87
CA LYS A 49 17.83 2.24 -10.14
C LYS A 49 16.30 2.31 -10.25
N LEU A 50 15.60 1.23 -9.89
CA LEU A 50 14.13 1.20 -9.87
C LEU A 50 13.56 2.22 -8.89
N TYR A 51 14.09 2.33 -7.68
CA TYR A 51 13.65 3.31 -6.70
C TYR A 51 13.74 4.76 -7.18
N ARG A 52 14.58 5.05 -8.17
CA ARG A 52 14.71 6.39 -8.78
C ARG A 52 13.79 6.59 -9.98
N ILE A 53 13.42 5.52 -10.66
CA ILE A 53 12.66 5.56 -11.93
C ILE A 53 11.16 5.45 -11.69
N LEU A 54 10.75 4.59 -10.78
CA LEU A 54 9.34 4.36 -10.45
C LEU A 54 8.83 5.44 -9.50
N ASP A 55 7.58 5.79 -9.65
CA ASP A 55 6.91 6.69 -8.73
C ASP A 55 6.63 6.01 -7.36
N THR A 56 6.17 6.80 -6.41
CA THR A 56 5.97 6.32 -5.04
C THR A 56 4.78 5.39 -4.92
N ASP A 57 3.72 5.60 -5.70
CA ASP A 57 2.52 4.77 -5.67
C ASP A 57 2.85 3.36 -6.18
N MET A 58 3.49 3.25 -7.34
CA MET A 58 3.93 1.95 -7.88
C MET A 58 4.94 1.23 -6.97
N LEU A 59 5.85 1.97 -6.34
CA LEU A 59 6.77 1.37 -5.36
C LEU A 59 6.05 0.87 -4.11
N SER A 60 5.02 1.57 -3.65
CA SER A 60 4.17 1.14 -2.56
C SER A 60 3.51 -0.20 -2.85
N ASP A 61 2.85 -0.32 -4.01
CA ASP A 61 2.18 -1.53 -4.45
C ASP A 61 3.17 -2.72 -4.59
N ILE A 62 4.37 -2.48 -5.15
CA ILE A 62 5.44 -3.49 -5.22
C ILE A 62 5.89 -3.94 -3.82
N PHE A 63 5.98 -3.01 -2.85
CA PHE A 63 6.39 -3.33 -1.49
C PHE A 63 5.31 -4.10 -0.74
N GLU A 64 4.02 -3.83 -0.98
CA GLU A 64 2.89 -4.60 -0.43
C GLU A 64 2.89 -6.05 -0.90
N ASP A 65 3.22 -6.28 -2.18
CA ASP A 65 3.32 -7.60 -2.79
C ASP A 65 4.67 -8.31 -2.51
N THR A 66 5.61 -7.62 -1.87
CA THR A 66 6.92 -8.16 -1.50
C THR A 66 6.85 -8.81 -0.12
N ASP A 67 7.55 -9.94 0.07
CA ASP A 67 7.76 -10.54 1.39
C ASP A 67 8.27 -9.51 2.40
N GLU A 68 7.69 -9.48 3.60
CA GLU A 68 7.89 -8.45 4.64
C GLU A 68 9.36 -8.31 5.06
N GLU A 69 10.10 -9.41 5.09
CA GLU A 69 11.52 -9.43 5.45
C GLU A 69 12.37 -8.80 4.34
N ASN A 70 12.08 -9.15 3.09
CA ASN A 70 12.72 -8.54 1.93
C ASN A 70 12.36 -7.05 1.81
N ALA A 71 11.10 -6.69 2.01
CA ALA A 71 10.66 -5.29 2.00
C ALA A 71 11.41 -4.46 3.05
N ALA A 72 11.55 -4.98 4.29
CA ALA A 72 12.32 -4.34 5.36
C ALA A 72 13.80 -4.17 5.01
N GLU A 73 14.42 -5.15 4.33
CA GLU A 73 15.79 -5.03 3.83
C GLU A 73 15.91 -3.96 2.74
N TYR A 74 14.97 -3.91 1.80
CA TYR A 74 14.98 -2.94 0.69
C TYR A 74 14.82 -1.49 1.19
N LEU A 75 14.12 -1.27 2.30
CA LEU A 75 14.08 0.04 2.95
C LEU A 75 15.46 0.53 3.41
N ASN A 76 16.45 -0.37 3.61
CA ASN A 76 17.82 0.01 3.96
C ASN A 76 18.63 0.50 2.76
N GLU A 77 18.17 0.23 1.55
CA GLU A 77 18.85 0.58 0.30
C GLU A 77 18.54 2.01 -0.17
N MET A 78 17.62 2.71 0.51
CA MET A 78 17.16 4.03 0.11
C MET A 78 17.23 5.07 1.24
N ASP A 79 17.07 6.33 0.85
CA ASP A 79 16.95 7.44 1.79
C ASP A 79 15.70 7.30 2.68
N VAL A 80 15.83 7.64 3.96
CA VAL A 80 14.75 7.45 4.95
C VAL A 80 13.48 8.24 4.62
N LYS A 81 13.59 9.40 3.94
CA LYS A 81 12.42 10.18 3.52
C LYS A 81 11.67 9.49 2.40
N LYS A 82 12.43 8.90 1.45
CA LYS A 82 11.82 8.11 0.37
C LYS A 82 11.17 6.85 0.92
N ALA A 83 11.84 6.14 1.83
CA ALA A 83 11.27 4.99 2.52
C ALA A 83 9.96 5.35 3.22
N ALA A 84 9.93 6.44 4.00
CA ALA A 84 8.73 6.90 4.68
C ALA A 84 7.61 7.32 3.70
N ALA A 85 7.95 7.91 2.55
CA ALA A 85 6.97 8.27 1.53
C ALA A 85 6.32 7.04 0.88
N ILE A 86 7.09 5.97 0.62
CA ILE A 86 6.57 4.68 0.13
C ILE A 86 5.66 4.07 1.19
N LEU A 87 6.15 3.96 2.43
CA LEU A 87 5.40 3.40 3.55
C LEU A 87 4.09 4.15 3.83
N SER A 88 4.06 5.47 3.65
CA SER A 88 2.85 6.29 3.84
C SER A 88 1.75 6.04 2.80
N LYS A 89 2.06 5.31 1.73
CA LYS A 89 1.11 4.94 0.68
C LYS A 89 0.60 3.52 0.82
N MET A 90 1.30 2.69 1.59
CA MET A 90 0.94 1.28 1.81
C MET A 90 -0.33 1.14 2.64
N GLU A 91 -1.04 0.04 2.44
CA GLU A 91 -2.12 -0.36 3.34
C GLU A 91 -1.60 -0.54 4.77
N THR A 92 -2.39 -0.13 5.75
CA THR A 92 -1.94 -0.01 7.14
C THR A 92 -1.49 -1.33 7.76
N ASP A 93 -2.13 -2.45 7.40
CA ASP A 93 -1.75 -3.79 7.85
C ASP A 93 -0.41 -4.24 7.24
N ALA A 94 -0.23 -4.09 5.92
CA ALA A 94 1.03 -4.38 5.25
C ALA A 94 2.18 -3.50 5.79
N LEU A 95 1.93 -2.19 5.95
CA LEU A 95 2.87 -1.27 6.58
C LEU A 95 3.27 -1.73 7.99
N ALA A 96 2.31 -2.13 8.82
CA ALA A 96 2.59 -2.59 10.18
C ALA A 96 3.44 -3.87 10.18
N ASP A 97 3.18 -4.80 9.26
CA ASP A 97 3.93 -6.04 9.14
C ASP A 97 5.37 -5.81 8.67
N VAL A 98 5.59 -4.97 7.67
CA VAL A 98 6.94 -4.55 7.24
C VAL A 98 7.69 -3.85 8.37
N LEU A 99 7.05 -2.90 9.09
CA LEU A 99 7.67 -2.19 10.20
C LEU A 99 8.07 -3.10 11.35
N ASN A 100 7.43 -4.26 11.53
CA ASN A 100 7.82 -5.23 12.55
C ASN A 100 9.14 -5.96 12.22
N LYS A 101 9.52 -6.01 10.95
CA LYS A 101 10.79 -6.59 10.49
C LYS A 101 11.92 -5.57 10.46
N VAL A 102 11.62 -4.29 10.60
CA VAL A 102 12.63 -3.21 10.62
C VAL A 102 13.27 -3.10 12.02
N GLU A 103 14.59 -2.82 12.06
CA GLU A 103 15.34 -2.59 13.30
C GLU A 103 14.72 -1.43 14.11
N LYS A 104 14.67 -1.56 15.45
CA LYS A 104 13.91 -0.66 16.36
C LYS A 104 14.25 0.82 16.19
N THR A 105 15.53 1.15 16.01
CA THR A 105 15.98 2.55 15.88
C THR A 105 15.45 3.15 14.58
N LYS A 106 15.57 2.41 13.47
CA LYS A 106 15.10 2.83 12.17
C LYS A 106 13.58 2.86 12.11
N LYS A 107 12.90 1.89 12.68
CA LYS A 107 11.44 1.85 12.81
C LYS A 107 10.90 3.14 13.41
N LYS A 108 11.51 3.59 14.53
CA LYS A 108 11.10 4.85 15.17
C LYS A 108 11.24 6.05 14.23
N ILE A 109 12.38 6.16 13.53
CA ILE A 109 12.62 7.26 12.59
C ILE A 109 11.60 7.22 11.44
N LEU A 110 11.31 6.03 10.90
CA LEU A 110 10.33 5.87 9.82
C LEU A 110 8.93 6.29 10.30
N ILE A 111 8.48 5.81 11.46
CA ILE A 111 7.19 6.19 12.04
C ILE A 111 7.10 7.71 12.26
N ASP A 112 8.17 8.34 12.74
CA ASP A 112 8.21 9.80 12.94
C ASP A 112 8.10 10.59 11.63
N LEU A 113 8.45 9.99 10.50
CA LEU A 113 8.38 10.59 9.16
C LEU A 113 7.09 10.26 8.40
N LEU A 114 6.27 9.32 8.88
CA LEU A 114 4.97 9.02 8.26
C LEU A 114 4.02 10.22 8.33
N GLU A 115 3.09 10.27 7.40
CA GLU A 115 1.97 11.21 7.46
C GLU A 115 1.19 11.03 8.78
N PRO A 116 0.67 12.11 9.38
CA PRO A 116 0.04 12.04 10.72
C PRO A 116 -1.15 11.09 10.82
N GLU A 117 -1.90 10.92 9.74
CA GLU A 117 -3.04 9.97 9.67
C GLU A 117 -2.53 8.54 9.65
N VAL A 118 -1.60 8.22 8.76
CA VAL A 118 -0.98 6.90 8.63
C VAL A 118 -0.27 6.48 9.93
N ARG A 119 0.44 7.42 10.57
CA ARG A 119 1.08 7.16 11.87
C ARG A 119 0.07 6.71 12.91
N ARG A 120 -1.05 7.42 13.07
CA ARG A 120 -2.10 7.06 14.03
C ARG A 120 -2.67 5.68 13.77
N ASP A 121 -2.91 5.36 12.50
CA ASP A 121 -3.48 4.10 12.09
C ASP A 121 -2.52 2.94 12.35
N VAL A 122 -1.25 3.09 12.02
CA VAL A 122 -0.24 2.06 12.28
C VAL A 122 0.02 1.87 13.78
N GLU A 123 0.02 2.95 14.56
CA GLU A 123 0.14 2.87 16.03
C GLU A 123 -1.07 2.15 16.66
N MET A 124 -2.28 2.37 16.13
CA MET A 124 -3.49 1.67 16.55
C MET A 124 -3.37 0.16 16.27
N ILE A 125 -3.01 -0.23 15.04
CA ILE A 125 -2.85 -1.65 14.68
C ILE A 125 -1.69 -2.29 15.46
N ALA A 126 -0.58 -1.59 15.64
CA ALA A 126 0.55 -2.06 16.41
C ALA A 126 0.28 -2.20 17.92
N SER A 127 -0.82 -1.64 18.43
CA SER A 127 -1.24 -1.80 19.82
C SER A 127 -1.85 -3.17 20.14
N PHE A 128 -2.24 -3.93 19.10
CA PHE A 128 -2.77 -5.28 19.22
C PHE A 128 -1.65 -6.32 19.20
N ASP A 129 -1.79 -7.40 19.96
CA ASP A 129 -0.90 -8.55 19.93
C ASP A 129 -1.04 -9.33 18.61
N GLU A 130 -0.02 -10.11 18.21
CA GLU A 130 0.03 -10.82 16.92
C GLU A 130 -1.13 -11.81 16.71
N ASP A 131 -1.69 -12.37 17.79
CA ASP A 131 -2.81 -13.30 17.80
C ASP A 131 -4.18 -12.61 17.95
N GLU A 132 -4.22 -11.31 18.17
CA GLU A 132 -5.46 -10.56 18.27
C GLU A 132 -6.02 -10.18 16.89
N ILE A 133 -7.35 -10.26 16.75
CA ILE A 133 -8.02 -9.93 15.47
C ILE A 133 -7.81 -8.46 15.05
N GLY A 134 -7.62 -7.55 16.00
CA GLY A 134 -7.30 -6.16 15.75
C GLY A 134 -6.05 -5.95 14.92
N ARG A 135 -5.11 -6.90 15.00
CA ARG A 135 -3.88 -6.91 14.19
C ARG A 135 -4.14 -7.14 12.70
N ARG A 136 -5.31 -7.68 12.33
CA ARG A 136 -5.74 -7.96 10.96
C ARG A 136 -6.70 -6.91 10.40
N MET A 137 -6.90 -5.80 11.14
CA MET A 137 -7.73 -4.70 10.65
C MET A 137 -7.00 -3.90 9.60
N THR A 138 -7.76 -3.39 8.63
CA THR A 138 -7.32 -2.37 7.68
C THR A 138 -8.08 -1.07 7.93
N THR A 139 -7.50 0.07 7.59
CA THR A 139 -8.16 1.38 7.56
C THR A 139 -8.66 1.74 6.16
N ASN A 140 -8.40 0.88 5.17
CA ASN A 140 -8.84 1.03 3.78
C ASN A 140 -10.30 0.59 3.62
N TYR A 141 -11.25 1.45 4.03
CA TYR A 141 -12.69 1.20 3.92
C TYR A 141 -13.48 2.50 3.81
N ILE A 142 -14.70 2.40 3.28
CA ILE A 142 -15.63 3.52 3.12
C ILE A 142 -16.56 3.61 4.33
N VAL A 143 -16.68 4.82 4.89
CA VAL A 143 -17.61 5.12 6.00
C VAL A 143 -18.56 6.24 5.61
N ILE A 144 -19.85 6.04 5.87
CA ILE A 144 -20.87 7.06 5.73
C ILE A 144 -21.72 7.17 7.01
N THR A 145 -22.35 8.32 7.23
CA THR A 145 -23.26 8.48 8.37
C THR A 145 -24.70 8.09 8.01
N ASP A 146 -25.43 7.56 8.99
CA ASP A 146 -26.80 7.05 8.85
C ASP A 146 -27.83 8.13 8.43
N LYS A 147 -27.50 9.41 8.55
CA LYS A 147 -28.39 10.55 8.21
C LYS A 147 -28.24 11.04 6.77
N LEU A 148 -27.29 10.52 6.01
CA LEU A 148 -27.12 10.93 4.61
C LEU A 148 -28.24 10.40 3.73
N THR A 149 -28.70 11.23 2.78
CA THR A 149 -29.51 10.76 1.65
C THR A 149 -28.64 9.88 0.73
N VAL A 150 -29.27 9.01 -0.08
CA VAL A 150 -28.54 8.18 -1.06
C VAL A 150 -27.63 9.02 -1.96
N LYS A 151 -28.09 10.19 -2.42
CA LYS A 151 -27.28 11.11 -3.24
C LYS A 151 -26.04 11.62 -2.50
N GLN A 152 -26.20 12.00 -1.23
CA GLN A 152 -25.08 12.47 -0.40
C GLN A 152 -24.10 11.32 -0.08
N ALA A 153 -24.61 10.12 0.19
CA ALA A 153 -23.82 8.92 0.40
C ALA A 153 -22.97 8.58 -0.84
N MET A 154 -23.55 8.66 -2.04
CA MET A 154 -22.83 8.47 -3.30
C MET A 154 -21.73 9.52 -3.51
N SER A 155 -22.00 10.79 -3.18
CA SER A 155 -20.96 11.83 -3.28
C SER A 155 -19.80 11.58 -2.31
N SER A 156 -20.12 11.20 -1.07
CA SER A 156 -19.11 10.84 -0.07
C SER A 156 -18.32 9.61 -0.46
N LEU A 157 -18.97 8.60 -1.04
CA LEU A 157 -18.31 7.39 -1.55
C LEU A 157 -17.30 7.73 -2.65
N ILE A 158 -17.69 8.55 -3.64
CA ILE A 158 -16.79 8.95 -4.74
C ILE A 158 -15.56 9.69 -4.21
N GLU A 159 -15.75 10.57 -3.23
CA GLU A 159 -14.65 11.29 -2.60
C GLU A 159 -13.69 10.35 -1.84
N GLN A 160 -14.22 9.39 -1.09
CA GLN A 160 -13.43 8.44 -0.34
C GLN A 160 -12.77 7.37 -1.24
N ALA A 161 -13.44 6.94 -2.33
CA ALA A 161 -12.93 5.97 -3.30
C ALA A 161 -11.66 6.46 -4.04
N ALA A 162 -11.38 7.76 -4.02
CA ALA A 162 -10.12 8.29 -4.53
C ALA A 162 -8.90 7.90 -3.66
N LYS A 163 -9.14 7.42 -2.43
CA LYS A 163 -8.09 7.09 -1.44
C LYS A 163 -8.22 5.67 -0.88
N ASN A 164 -9.31 4.97 -1.17
CA ASN A 164 -9.60 3.65 -0.63
C ASN A 164 -10.04 2.72 -1.75
N ASP A 165 -9.41 1.57 -1.87
CA ASP A 165 -9.69 0.57 -2.91
C ASP A 165 -10.81 -0.40 -2.50
N ASN A 166 -10.98 -0.61 -1.18
CA ASN A 166 -12.02 -1.50 -0.66
C ASN A 166 -13.38 -0.80 -0.60
N ILE A 167 -14.01 -0.64 -1.77
CA ILE A 167 -15.29 0.05 -1.96
C ILE A 167 -16.51 -0.88 -1.99
N SER A 168 -16.32 -2.19 -1.95
CA SER A 168 -17.41 -3.17 -2.09
C SER A 168 -18.37 -3.16 -0.90
N THR A 169 -17.85 -2.89 0.29
CA THR A 169 -18.61 -2.79 1.53
C THR A 169 -18.48 -1.37 2.10
N ILE A 170 -19.61 -0.75 2.36
CA ILE A 170 -19.70 0.60 2.92
C ILE A 170 -20.21 0.48 4.34
N PHE A 171 -19.41 0.96 5.30
CA PHE A 171 -19.79 0.96 6.70
C PHE A 171 -20.61 2.19 7.03
N VAL A 172 -21.73 1.98 7.74
CA VAL A 172 -22.61 3.04 8.19
C VAL A 172 -22.38 3.26 9.70
N VAL A 173 -22.14 4.50 10.06
CA VAL A 173 -21.95 4.90 11.45
C VAL A 173 -22.98 5.95 11.86
N THR A 174 -23.24 6.05 13.16
CA THR A 174 -24.07 7.12 13.74
C THR A 174 -23.27 8.45 13.77
N GLU A 175 -23.95 9.57 14.07
CA GLU A 175 -23.27 10.87 14.31
C GLU A 175 -22.21 10.80 15.42
N GLN A 176 -22.34 9.86 16.37
CA GLN A 176 -21.35 9.63 17.42
C GLN A 176 -20.24 8.64 17.01
N GLN A 177 -20.09 8.38 15.71
CA GLN A 177 -19.08 7.45 15.16
C GLN A 177 -19.21 5.99 15.65
N LYS A 178 -20.41 5.57 16.06
CA LYS A 178 -20.68 4.18 16.42
C LYS A 178 -21.18 3.40 15.21
N PHE A 179 -20.65 2.21 15.04
CA PHE A 179 -21.10 1.29 13.99
C PHE A 179 -22.62 1.08 14.08
N TYR A 180 -23.32 1.31 12.97
CA TYR A 180 -24.76 1.11 12.82
C TYR A 180 -25.08 -0.10 11.93
N GLY A 181 -24.33 -0.28 10.84
CA GLY A 181 -24.52 -1.37 9.89
C GLY A 181 -23.53 -1.27 8.73
N ALA A 182 -23.74 -2.15 7.75
CA ALA A 182 -22.99 -2.12 6.49
C ALA A 182 -23.93 -2.36 5.32
N ILE A 183 -23.62 -1.74 4.18
CA ILE A 183 -24.34 -1.92 2.93
C ILE A 183 -23.33 -2.29 1.84
N ASN A 184 -23.79 -3.10 0.88
CA ASN A 184 -23.00 -3.40 -0.30
C ASN A 184 -23.11 -2.25 -1.30
N LEU A 185 -22.02 -1.93 -1.99
CA LEU A 185 -22.00 -0.90 -3.03
C LEU A 185 -23.13 -1.08 -4.05
N LYS A 186 -23.43 -2.32 -4.45
CA LYS A 186 -24.51 -2.64 -5.38
C LYS A 186 -25.87 -2.16 -4.89
N GLU A 187 -26.16 -2.26 -3.60
CA GLU A 187 -27.43 -1.82 -2.99
C GLU A 187 -27.55 -0.30 -2.92
N LEU A 188 -26.43 0.41 -2.93
CA LEU A 188 -26.41 1.87 -2.97
C LEU A 188 -26.66 2.42 -4.39
N ILE A 189 -26.30 1.65 -5.43
CA ILE A 189 -26.40 2.05 -6.84
C ILE A 189 -27.79 1.74 -7.44
N ILE A 190 -28.48 0.71 -6.95
CA ILE A 190 -29.82 0.27 -7.43
C ILE A 190 -30.93 1.03 -6.72
#